data_732da7ed04efd06754fd9ae7fe20ef32
#
_entry.id   732da7ed04efd06754fd9ae7fe20ef32
#
_cell.length_a   1.000
_cell.length_b   1.000
_cell.length_c   1.000
_cell.angle_alpha   90.00
_cell.angle_beta   90.00
_cell.angle_gamma   90.00
#
_symmetry.space_group_name_H-M   'P 1'
#
loop_
_entity.id
_entity.type
_entity.pdbx_description
1 polymer ?
#
loop_
_entity_poly.entity_id
_entity_poly.type
_entity_poly.pdbx_seq_one_letter_code
_entity_poly.pdbx_strand_id
1 'polypeptide(L)'
;MNKILRHVGLIITSAALAGVISLILFDTVIMPYLVDVPSVRVPKLKGLSVPKAAIRLEQSGLGLAIGDSLHHETIATEAVVDQDPAEGQHVKKGRRIVVTLSKGARYYEVPDVRRVSLREARLQLEGNQLQVGQTLYVSSDAIPEGAIVGQSPSPGARLALGNS
;
A
#
# COMPACT_ATOMS: atom_id res chain seq x y z
N MET A 1 -68.54 9.85 35.96
CA MET A 1 -67.76 8.98 35.06
C MET A 1 -66.77 9.72 34.17
N ASN A 2 -67.09 10.89 33.64
CA ASN A 2 -66.21 11.64 32.69
C ASN A 2 -64.93 12.27 33.28
N LYS A 3 -64.91 12.63 34.58
CA LYS A 3 -63.70 13.28 35.17
C LYS A 3 -62.57 12.28 35.41
N ILE A 4 -62.86 11.05 35.84
CA ILE A 4 -61.84 10.01 36.05
C ILE A 4 -61.24 9.60 34.71
N LEU A 5 -62.01 9.46 33.63
CA LEU A 5 -61.51 9.11 32.31
C LEU A 5 -60.56 10.19 31.75
N ARG A 6 -60.86 11.49 31.99
CA ARG A 6 -59.98 12.62 31.62
C ARG A 6 -58.64 12.60 32.38
N HIS A 7 -58.65 12.30 33.67
CA HIS A 7 -57.42 12.21 34.43
C HIS A 7 -56.57 11.02 34.04
N VAL A 8 -57.20 9.88 33.77
CA VAL A 8 -56.48 8.69 33.27
C VAL A 8 -55.87 8.94 31.89
N GLY A 9 -56.59 9.60 30.99
CA GLY A 9 -56.08 10.01 29.67
C GLY A 9 -54.91 10.96 29.78
N LEU A 10 -54.96 11.98 30.67
CA LEU A 10 -53.86 12.91 30.92
C LEU A 10 -52.60 12.21 31.47
N ILE A 11 -52.76 11.23 32.36
CA ILE A 11 -51.61 10.47 32.91
C ILE A 11 -50.95 9.62 31.82
N ILE A 12 -51.75 8.94 30.99
CA ILE A 12 -51.23 8.14 29.90
C ILE A 12 -50.47 8.99 28.87
N THR A 13 -51.05 10.15 28.48
CA THR A 13 -50.38 11.03 27.52
C THR A 13 -49.12 11.69 28.07
N SER A 14 -49.09 12.06 29.38
CA SER A 14 -47.90 12.60 30.01
C SER A 14 -46.80 11.53 30.17
N ALA A 15 -47.17 10.30 30.49
CA ALA A 15 -46.20 9.18 30.55
C ALA A 15 -45.64 8.85 29.17
N ALA A 16 -46.47 8.83 28.14
CA ALA A 16 -46.00 8.64 26.75
C ALA A 16 -45.05 9.76 26.30
N LEU A 17 -45.41 11.03 26.61
CA LEU A 17 -44.56 12.17 26.28
C LEU A 17 -43.22 12.12 27.03
N ALA A 18 -43.24 11.80 28.33
CA ALA A 18 -42.02 11.61 29.12
C ALA A 18 -41.13 10.47 28.58
N GLY A 19 -41.73 9.38 28.12
CA GLY A 19 -41.03 8.28 27.46
C GLY A 19 -40.34 8.69 26.16
N VAL A 20 -41.01 9.44 25.31
CA VAL A 20 -40.47 9.98 24.07
C VAL A 20 -39.31 10.96 24.35
N ILE A 21 -39.49 11.87 25.32
CA ILE A 21 -38.44 12.82 25.71
C ILE A 21 -37.22 12.07 26.28
N SER A 22 -37.44 11.04 27.08
CA SER A 22 -36.36 10.21 27.62
C SER A 22 -35.60 9.49 26.52
N LEU A 23 -36.28 8.93 25.52
CA LEU A 23 -35.67 8.32 24.34
C LEU A 23 -34.83 9.32 23.53
N ILE A 24 -35.36 10.50 23.28
CA ILE A 24 -34.65 11.57 22.55
C ILE A 24 -33.41 12.00 23.34
N LEU A 25 -33.52 12.21 24.66
CA LEU A 25 -32.39 12.57 25.52
C LEU A 25 -31.34 11.45 25.58
N PHE A 26 -31.78 10.20 25.60
CA PHE A 26 -30.86 9.07 25.58
C PHE A 26 -30.07 9.02 24.26
N ASP A 27 -30.75 9.19 23.14
CA ASP A 27 -30.14 9.13 21.81
C ASP A 27 -29.25 10.35 21.53
N THR A 28 -29.67 11.56 21.92
CA THR A 28 -28.94 12.80 21.61
C THR A 28 -27.85 13.15 22.60
N VAL A 29 -27.96 12.72 23.87
CA VAL A 29 -27.01 13.10 24.93
C VAL A 29 -26.17 11.91 25.40
N ILE A 30 -26.80 10.78 25.69
CA ILE A 30 -26.11 9.64 26.33
C ILE A 30 -25.35 8.81 25.26
N MET A 31 -25.99 8.54 24.12
CA MET A 31 -25.36 7.75 23.05
C MET A 31 -24.07 8.36 22.49
N PRO A 32 -23.99 9.66 22.18
CA PRO A 32 -22.73 10.26 21.74
C PRO A 32 -21.61 10.11 22.78
N TYR A 33 -21.93 10.29 24.06
CA TYR A 33 -20.95 10.14 25.16
C TYR A 33 -20.41 8.71 25.32
N LEU A 34 -21.24 7.71 25.06
CA LEU A 34 -20.85 6.28 25.16
C LEU A 34 -20.14 5.77 23.89
N VAL A 35 -20.39 6.40 22.74
CA VAL A 35 -19.88 5.96 21.41
C VAL A 35 -18.72 6.82 20.93
N ASP A 36 -18.42 7.94 21.60
CA ASP A 36 -17.33 8.84 21.17
C ASP A 36 -15.96 8.23 21.46
N VAL A 37 -15.55 7.32 20.59
CA VAL A 37 -14.19 6.78 20.60
C VAL A 37 -13.26 7.86 20.05
N PRO A 38 -12.27 8.32 20.83
CA PRO A 38 -11.36 9.38 20.39
C PRO A 38 -10.73 9.03 19.05
N SER A 39 -10.89 9.91 18.08
CA SER A 39 -10.28 9.79 16.77
C SER A 39 -8.85 10.34 16.80
N VAL A 40 -7.95 9.66 16.11
CA VAL A 40 -6.55 10.05 15.96
C VAL A 40 -6.20 10.17 14.49
N ARG A 41 -5.29 11.08 14.17
CA ARG A 41 -4.82 11.29 12.81
C ARG A 41 -3.77 10.25 12.43
N VAL A 42 -3.91 9.64 11.26
CA VAL A 42 -2.96 8.65 10.73
C VAL A 42 -1.65 9.36 10.34
N PRO A 43 -0.50 8.95 10.91
CA PRO A 43 0.79 9.54 10.57
C PRO A 43 1.30 9.05 9.21
N LYS A 44 2.24 9.78 8.64
CA LYS A 44 2.97 9.37 7.43
C LYS A 44 3.93 8.24 7.75
N LEU A 45 3.78 7.12 7.01
CA LEU A 45 4.63 5.93 7.17
C LEU A 45 5.47 5.64 5.93
N LYS A 46 5.10 6.19 4.76
CA LYS A 46 5.79 5.95 3.50
C LYS A 46 7.29 6.22 3.59
N GLY A 47 8.10 5.26 3.15
CA GLY A 47 9.56 5.29 3.22
C GLY A 47 10.17 4.87 4.55
N LEU A 48 9.37 4.63 5.60
CA LEU A 48 9.87 4.12 6.87
C LEU A 48 10.06 2.60 6.82
N SER A 49 11.07 2.09 7.52
CA SER A 49 11.17 0.65 7.79
C SER A 49 10.06 0.19 8.74
N VAL A 50 9.70 -1.09 8.69
CA VAL A 50 8.63 -1.68 9.53
C VAL A 50 8.79 -1.34 11.02
N PRO A 51 9.98 -1.46 11.66
CA PRO A 51 10.15 -1.09 13.06
C PRO A 51 9.87 0.39 13.34
N LYS A 52 10.32 1.29 12.45
CA LYS A 52 10.09 2.73 12.59
C LYS A 52 8.61 3.08 12.40
N ALA A 53 7.93 2.43 11.46
CA ALA A 53 6.50 2.59 11.24
C ALA A 53 5.69 2.11 12.45
N ALA A 54 6.06 0.98 13.05
CA ALA A 54 5.41 0.45 14.26
C ALA A 54 5.50 1.43 15.43
N ILE A 55 6.71 1.94 15.73
CA ILE A 55 6.92 2.93 16.78
C ILE A 55 6.09 4.21 16.52
N ARG A 56 6.06 4.69 15.28
CA ARG A 56 5.29 5.89 14.90
C ARG A 56 3.79 5.71 15.10
N LEU A 57 3.27 4.52 14.78
CA LEU A 57 1.86 4.19 14.98
C LEU A 57 1.51 4.03 16.46
N GLU A 58 2.36 3.36 17.23
CA GLU A 58 2.18 3.18 18.67
C GLU A 58 2.10 4.52 19.41
N GLN A 59 2.98 5.48 19.08
CA GLN A 59 2.93 6.86 19.60
C GLN A 59 1.61 7.56 19.30
N SER A 60 0.93 7.20 18.21
CA SER A 60 -0.39 7.72 17.83
C SER A 60 -1.55 6.88 18.36
N GLY A 61 -1.27 5.84 19.17
CA GLY A 61 -2.29 4.92 19.66
C GLY A 61 -2.94 4.07 18.57
N LEU A 62 -2.20 3.76 17.50
CA LEU A 62 -2.62 2.95 16.36
C LEU A 62 -1.81 1.65 16.30
N GLY A 63 -2.37 0.61 15.68
CA GLY A 63 -1.68 -0.66 15.44
C GLY A 63 -1.11 -0.74 14.03
N LEU A 64 -0.09 -1.58 13.84
CA LEU A 64 0.45 -1.95 12.54
C LEU A 64 -0.13 -3.29 12.09
N ALA A 65 -0.48 -3.38 10.82
CA ALA A 65 -0.72 -4.64 10.11
C ALA A 65 0.08 -4.63 8.81
N ILE A 66 0.75 -5.73 8.53
CA ILE A 66 1.48 -5.91 7.27
C ILE A 66 0.51 -6.55 6.28
N GLY A 67 0.31 -5.89 5.15
CA GLY A 67 -0.47 -6.38 4.02
C GLY A 67 0.44 -6.99 2.95
N ASP A 68 0.22 -6.57 1.70
CA ASP A 68 0.95 -7.07 0.54
C ASP A 68 2.37 -6.48 0.43
N SER A 69 3.14 -7.02 -0.51
CA SER A 69 4.43 -6.47 -0.88
C SER A 69 4.57 -6.40 -2.39
N LEU A 70 5.17 -5.33 -2.90
CA LEU A 70 5.37 -5.07 -4.32
C LEU A 70 6.78 -4.56 -4.61
N HIS A 71 7.22 -4.71 -5.85
CA HIS A 71 8.49 -4.13 -6.28
C HIS A 71 8.35 -2.61 -6.43
N HIS A 72 9.34 -1.88 -5.95
CA HIS A 72 9.38 -0.43 -6.05
C HIS A 72 10.81 0.05 -6.31
N GLU A 73 11.01 0.87 -7.34
CA GLU A 73 12.34 1.23 -7.85
C GLU A 73 13.18 2.03 -6.86
N THR A 74 12.56 2.93 -6.12
CA THR A 74 13.25 3.91 -5.26
C THR A 74 13.12 3.64 -3.76
N ILE A 75 12.14 2.82 -3.34
CA ILE A 75 11.93 2.52 -1.93
C ILE A 75 12.68 1.24 -1.59
N ALA A 76 13.51 1.31 -0.57
CA ALA A 76 14.32 0.19 -0.08
C ALA A 76 13.45 -1.04 0.28
N THR A 77 14.03 -2.22 0.18
CA THR A 77 13.38 -3.47 0.62
C THR A 77 12.92 -3.36 2.07
N GLU A 78 11.73 -3.88 2.38
CA GLU A 78 11.10 -3.85 3.71
C GLU A 78 10.71 -2.45 4.23
N ALA A 79 10.76 -1.44 3.37
CA ALA A 79 10.20 -0.13 3.70
C ALA A 79 8.76 0.00 3.19
N VAL A 80 7.99 0.84 3.85
CA VAL A 80 6.58 1.09 3.53
C VAL A 80 6.45 1.84 2.21
N VAL A 81 5.74 1.25 1.25
CA VAL A 81 5.39 1.87 -0.03
C VAL A 81 4.09 2.64 0.07
N ASP A 82 3.09 2.02 0.69
CA ASP A 82 1.75 2.57 0.82
C ASP A 82 1.11 2.16 2.14
N GLN A 83 0.06 2.87 2.55
CA GLN A 83 -0.65 2.65 3.79
C GLN A 83 -2.16 2.86 3.63
N ASP A 84 -2.94 2.04 4.30
CA ASP A 84 -4.40 2.17 4.38
C ASP A 84 -4.85 2.04 5.85
N PRO A 85 -5.55 3.04 6.38
CA PRO A 85 -5.95 4.34 5.84
C PRO A 85 -4.78 5.28 5.50
N ALA A 86 -5.01 6.17 4.53
CA ALA A 86 -4.00 7.11 4.06
C ALA A 86 -3.55 8.10 5.14
N GLU A 87 -2.35 8.69 4.95
CA GLU A 87 -1.82 9.75 5.80
C GLU A 87 -2.85 10.89 5.97
N GLY A 88 -2.99 11.37 7.20
CA GLY A 88 -3.85 12.50 7.53
C GLY A 88 -5.32 12.15 7.78
N GLN A 89 -5.79 10.96 7.44
CA GLN A 89 -7.14 10.53 7.75
C GLN A 89 -7.37 10.40 9.26
N HIS A 90 -8.60 10.64 9.69
CA HIS A 90 -9.00 10.44 11.08
C HIS A 90 -9.59 9.04 11.24
N VAL A 91 -9.07 8.29 12.17
CA VAL A 91 -9.48 6.91 12.49
C VAL A 91 -9.69 6.75 13.99
N LYS A 92 -10.48 5.77 14.39
CA LYS A 92 -10.67 5.43 15.81
C LYS A 92 -9.34 4.97 16.42
N LYS A 93 -9.05 5.43 17.64
CA LYS A 93 -7.88 4.95 18.42
C LYS A 93 -7.89 3.43 18.50
N GLY A 94 -6.72 2.80 18.38
CA GLY A 94 -6.56 1.34 18.36
C GLY A 94 -6.77 0.69 16.98
N ARG A 95 -7.18 1.45 15.94
CA ARG A 95 -7.30 0.91 14.59
C ARG A 95 -5.94 0.43 14.07
N ARG A 96 -5.94 -0.68 13.35
CA ARG A 96 -4.75 -1.16 12.64
C ARG A 96 -4.65 -0.47 11.28
N ILE A 97 -3.46 0.00 10.97
CA ILE A 97 -3.08 0.57 9.69
C ILE A 97 -2.37 -0.52 8.90
N VAL A 98 -2.92 -0.86 7.74
CA VAL A 98 -2.33 -1.85 6.84
C VAL A 98 -1.27 -1.15 6.01
N VAL A 99 -0.06 -1.72 5.94
CA VAL A 99 1.04 -1.19 5.14
C VAL A 99 1.42 -2.16 4.04
N THR A 100 1.70 -1.63 2.86
CA THR A 100 2.29 -2.36 1.73
C THR A 100 3.79 -2.15 1.75
N LEU A 101 4.56 -3.24 1.66
CA LEU A 101 6.03 -3.20 1.76
C LEU A 101 6.70 -3.25 0.40
N SER A 102 7.88 -2.66 0.31
CA SER A 102 8.75 -2.76 -0.86
C SER A 102 9.50 -4.09 -0.86
N LYS A 103 9.53 -4.77 -2.02
CA LYS A 103 10.47 -5.85 -2.34
C LYS A 103 11.79 -5.31 -2.93
N GLY A 104 11.95 -3.99 -2.99
CA GLY A 104 13.04 -3.34 -3.71
C GLY A 104 12.82 -3.31 -5.23
N ALA A 105 13.82 -2.85 -5.95
CA ALA A 105 13.78 -2.85 -7.41
C ALA A 105 13.74 -4.29 -7.96
N ARG A 106 13.05 -4.45 -9.08
CA ARG A 106 13.10 -5.71 -9.83
C ARG A 106 14.36 -5.70 -10.68
N TYR A 107 15.15 -6.77 -10.58
CA TYR A 107 16.36 -6.94 -11.38
C TYR A 107 16.16 -8.08 -12.37
N TYR A 108 16.73 -7.89 -13.55
CA TYR A 108 16.83 -8.90 -14.61
C TYR A 108 18.29 -9.24 -14.84
N GLU A 109 18.58 -10.52 -15.02
CA GLU A 109 19.92 -10.98 -15.31
C GLU A 109 20.16 -10.93 -16.81
N VAL A 110 21.29 -10.38 -17.22
CA VAL A 110 21.70 -10.26 -18.62
C VAL A 110 22.18 -11.62 -19.12
N PRO A 111 21.51 -12.23 -20.12
CA PRO A 111 21.94 -13.50 -20.70
C PRO A 111 23.24 -13.33 -21.49
N ASP A 112 23.97 -14.44 -21.69
CA ASP A 112 25.12 -14.45 -22.59
C ASP A 112 24.64 -14.57 -24.05
N VAL A 113 24.76 -13.48 -24.79
CA VAL A 113 24.36 -13.39 -26.19
C VAL A 113 25.57 -13.31 -27.14
N ARG A 114 26.76 -13.61 -26.66
CA ARG A 114 27.97 -13.67 -27.50
C ARG A 114 27.92 -14.88 -28.40
N ARG A 115 28.49 -14.78 -29.61
CA ARG A 115 28.59 -15.83 -30.63
C ARG A 115 27.27 -16.31 -31.22
N VAL A 116 26.14 -15.72 -30.83
CA VAL A 116 24.83 -15.93 -31.49
C VAL A 116 24.53 -14.79 -32.48
N SER A 117 23.60 -15.02 -33.40
CA SER A 117 23.16 -13.99 -34.35
C SER A 117 22.44 -12.84 -33.61
N LEU A 118 22.45 -11.63 -34.20
CA LEU A 118 21.72 -10.49 -33.64
C LEU A 118 20.22 -10.78 -33.48
N ARG A 119 19.62 -11.55 -34.40
CA ARG A 119 18.22 -11.96 -34.29
C ARG A 119 17.95 -12.84 -33.08
N GLU A 120 18.81 -13.82 -32.86
CA GLU A 120 18.69 -14.74 -31.72
C GLU A 120 18.95 -14.03 -30.39
N ALA A 121 19.97 -13.16 -30.35
CA ALA A 121 20.25 -12.33 -29.19
C ALA A 121 19.03 -11.46 -28.80
N ARG A 122 18.36 -10.86 -29.79
CA ARG A 122 17.15 -10.07 -29.54
C ARG A 122 16.07 -10.92 -28.90
N LEU A 123 15.79 -12.12 -29.41
CA LEU A 123 14.79 -13.02 -28.82
C LEU A 123 15.14 -13.45 -27.40
N GLN A 124 16.43 -13.74 -27.13
CA GLN A 124 16.89 -14.10 -25.79
C GLN A 124 16.76 -12.93 -24.79
N LEU A 125 17.10 -11.71 -25.21
CA LEU A 125 16.98 -10.52 -24.39
C LEU A 125 15.52 -10.17 -24.11
N GLU A 126 14.65 -10.21 -25.13
CA GLU A 126 13.20 -9.98 -24.98
C GLU A 126 12.55 -11.00 -24.03
N GLY A 127 12.96 -12.28 -24.13
CA GLY A 127 12.54 -13.33 -23.19
C GLY A 127 12.92 -13.05 -21.74
N ASN A 128 13.97 -12.29 -21.50
CA ASN A 128 14.42 -11.81 -20.19
C ASN A 128 13.94 -10.37 -19.88
N GLN A 129 12.99 -9.84 -20.65
CA GLN A 129 12.44 -8.48 -20.51
C GLN A 129 13.50 -7.37 -20.66
N LEU A 130 14.55 -7.66 -21.43
CA LEU A 130 15.59 -6.73 -21.81
C LEU A 130 15.45 -6.36 -23.29
N GLN A 131 16.01 -5.22 -23.68
CA GLN A 131 16.02 -4.76 -25.06
C GLN A 131 17.43 -4.61 -25.58
N VAL A 132 17.60 -4.76 -26.89
CA VAL A 132 18.88 -4.46 -27.58
C VAL A 132 19.04 -2.95 -27.62
N GLY A 133 20.10 -2.44 -27.04
CA GLY A 133 20.47 -1.04 -27.12
C GLY A 133 21.19 -0.70 -28.43
N GLN A 134 22.25 0.10 -28.33
CA GLN A 134 23.06 0.48 -29.48
C GLN A 134 23.87 -0.73 -30.02
N THR A 135 23.80 -0.96 -31.33
CA THR A 135 24.57 -2.00 -32.01
C THR A 135 25.75 -1.36 -32.75
N LEU A 136 26.96 -1.83 -32.50
CA LEU A 136 28.17 -1.42 -33.20
C LEU A 136 28.69 -2.59 -34.07
N TYR A 137 29.08 -2.33 -35.30
CA TYR A 137 29.66 -3.33 -36.18
C TYR A 137 31.18 -3.23 -36.13
N VAL A 138 31.83 -4.37 -35.90
CA VAL A 138 33.28 -4.47 -35.79
C VAL A 138 33.78 -5.67 -36.63
N SER A 139 34.96 -5.59 -37.16
CA SER A 139 35.59 -6.71 -37.85
C SER A 139 36.20 -7.69 -36.84
N SER A 140 36.11 -8.99 -37.07
CA SER A 140 36.67 -10.04 -36.26
C SER A 140 37.11 -11.24 -37.12
N ASP A 141 38.33 -11.66 -36.96
CA ASP A 141 38.85 -12.87 -37.65
C ASP A 141 38.47 -14.18 -36.93
N ALA A 142 38.01 -14.07 -35.67
CA ALA A 142 37.72 -15.23 -34.80
C ALA A 142 36.23 -15.57 -34.71
N ILE A 143 35.33 -14.67 -35.12
CA ILE A 143 33.88 -14.80 -34.97
C ILE A 143 33.21 -14.62 -36.32
N PRO A 144 32.30 -15.56 -36.72
CA PRO A 144 31.59 -15.47 -38.00
C PRO A 144 30.83 -14.15 -38.21
N GLU A 145 30.70 -13.71 -39.46
CA GLU A 145 29.92 -12.53 -39.82
C GLU A 145 28.48 -12.67 -39.36
N GLY A 146 27.94 -11.58 -38.82
CA GLY A 146 26.56 -11.53 -38.28
C GLY A 146 26.40 -12.07 -36.86
N ALA A 147 27.48 -12.62 -36.24
CA ALA A 147 27.47 -13.05 -34.86
C ALA A 147 27.98 -11.96 -33.90
N ILE A 148 27.49 -11.97 -32.68
CA ILE A 148 27.86 -10.98 -31.65
C ILE A 148 29.26 -11.26 -31.14
N VAL A 149 30.15 -10.29 -31.30
CA VAL A 149 31.53 -10.33 -30.84
C VAL A 149 31.64 -10.06 -29.33
N GLY A 150 30.85 -9.09 -28.85
CA GLY A 150 30.83 -8.69 -27.46
C GLY A 150 29.52 -8.06 -27.04
N GLN A 151 29.31 -7.95 -25.76
CA GLN A 151 28.12 -7.34 -25.18
C GLN A 151 28.50 -6.46 -23.99
N SER A 152 27.68 -5.44 -23.76
CA SER A 152 27.68 -4.63 -22.55
C SER A 152 26.23 -4.34 -22.18
N PRO A 153 25.79 -4.62 -20.94
CA PRO A 153 26.57 -5.18 -19.80
C PRO A 153 27.01 -6.65 -19.98
N SER A 154 27.93 -7.06 -19.15
CA SER A 154 28.46 -8.45 -19.17
C SER A 154 27.38 -9.47 -18.83
N PRO A 155 27.48 -10.73 -19.30
CA PRO A 155 26.61 -11.81 -18.90
C PRO A 155 26.55 -11.95 -17.38
N GLY A 156 25.36 -12.22 -16.82
CA GLY A 156 25.13 -12.31 -15.38
C GLY A 156 25.00 -10.97 -14.65
N ALA A 157 25.21 -9.84 -15.33
CA ALA A 157 24.96 -8.53 -14.74
C ALA A 157 23.46 -8.35 -14.40
N ARG A 158 23.15 -7.64 -13.31
CA ARG A 158 21.79 -7.36 -12.89
C ARG A 158 21.41 -5.94 -13.28
N LEU A 159 20.39 -5.80 -14.10
CA LEU A 159 19.81 -4.53 -14.52
C LEU A 159 18.48 -4.30 -13.80
N ALA A 160 18.30 -3.11 -13.23
CA ALA A 160 16.97 -2.69 -12.75
C ALA A 160 16.08 -2.35 -13.94
N LEU A 161 14.78 -2.59 -13.79
CA LEU A 161 13.80 -2.22 -14.81
C LEU A 161 13.90 -0.72 -15.08
N GLY A 162 14.08 -0.33 -16.35
CA GLY A 162 14.18 1.09 -16.77
C GLY A 162 15.59 1.59 -17.05
N ASN A 163 16.65 0.82 -16.77
CA ASN A 163 18.01 1.11 -17.22
C ASN A 163 18.34 0.30 -18.48
N SER A 164 18.25 0.97 -19.60
CA SER A 164 18.77 0.50 -20.90
C SER A 164 20.22 0.95 -21.11
#